data_4dd2ee1a1f9b0507985cde0109bf44a3
#
_entry.id   4dd2ee1a1f9b0507985cde0109bf44a3
#
_cell.length_a   1.000
_cell.length_b   1.000
_cell.length_c   1.000
_cell.angle_alpha   90.00
_cell.angle_beta   90.00
_cell.angle_gamma   90.00
#
_symmetry.space_group_name_H-M   'P 1'
#
loop_
_entity.id
_entity.type
_entity.pdbx_description
1 polymer ?
#
loop_
_entity_poly.entity_id
_entity_poly.type
_entity_poly.pdbx_seq_one_letter_code
_entity_poly.pdbx_strand_id
1 'polypeptide(L)'
;MNTVAAIEPAQASAQRLRERVFHGATFAAALLVLALLGGVAISLLVGAWPAFAHFKLGFLTREIWNPVTDQFGALAPVYGTLVTSFLALLLAIPLSFGIAIFLTELAPVWLKRPVGVAIELLAAVPSIIYGIWGLFVLAPVLQRHVQPWLIDWLGPLPLIGRLFQGPPYGIGVLTASFVLAIMVIPFISAVMRDVFETVPDVLKESGYGLGATTWEVIWQVVVPYTRNGMIGGVMLGLGRALGETMAVTFVIGNAHRIGSSLLAPGTTISAAIANEFAEAVGDLYTSSLIALGALLFLITFTVIAAARLMLLQLERKALSNV
;
A
#
# COMPACT_ATOMS: atom_id res chain seq x y z
N MET A 1 13.96 -24.56 49.91
CA MET A 1 13.38 -23.38 50.58
C MET A 1 13.68 -22.18 49.70
N ASN A 2 12.75 -21.78 48.85
CA ASN A 2 12.89 -20.58 48.01
C ASN A 2 12.39 -19.38 48.81
N THR A 3 13.31 -18.54 49.26
CA THR A 3 12.99 -17.22 49.82
C THR A 3 12.48 -16.32 48.70
N VAL A 4 11.16 -16.20 48.57
CA VAL A 4 10.53 -15.12 47.80
C VAL A 4 10.91 -13.84 48.54
N ALA A 5 11.87 -13.08 47.99
CA ALA A 5 12.26 -11.78 48.54
C ALA A 5 11.02 -10.87 48.53
N ALA A 6 10.53 -10.52 49.71
CA ALA A 6 9.43 -9.57 49.87
C ALA A 6 9.92 -8.21 49.34
N ILE A 7 9.29 -7.72 48.27
CA ILE A 7 9.56 -6.39 47.68
C ILE A 7 9.25 -5.35 48.77
N GLU A 8 10.24 -4.56 49.16
CA GLU A 8 10.04 -3.50 50.17
C GLU A 8 8.92 -2.53 49.72
N PRO A 9 8.02 -2.12 50.65
CA PRO A 9 6.86 -1.28 50.32
C PRO A 9 7.24 0.06 49.64
N ALA A 10 8.44 0.58 49.90
CA ALA A 10 8.98 1.76 49.23
C ALA A 10 9.31 1.50 47.74
N GLN A 11 9.82 0.33 47.39
CA GLN A 11 10.10 -0.06 46.02
C GLN A 11 8.79 -0.30 45.25
N ALA A 12 7.78 -0.88 45.88
CA ALA A 12 6.46 -1.08 45.27
C ALA A 12 5.73 0.24 45.02
N SER A 13 5.90 1.27 45.83
CA SER A 13 5.31 2.61 45.61
C SER A 13 6.00 3.36 44.47
N ALA A 14 7.33 3.32 44.38
CA ALA A 14 8.11 3.90 43.32
C ALA A 14 7.82 3.22 41.97
N GLN A 15 7.62 1.91 41.96
CA GLN A 15 7.28 1.14 40.77
C GLN A 15 5.88 1.50 40.25
N ARG A 16 4.88 1.60 41.15
CA ARG A 16 3.51 2.07 40.77
C ARG A 16 3.50 3.49 40.23
N LEU A 17 4.36 4.38 40.78
CA LEU A 17 4.46 5.75 40.23
C LEU A 17 5.05 5.74 38.82
N ARG A 18 6.12 4.97 38.60
CA ARG A 18 6.72 4.81 37.23
C ARG A 18 5.71 4.23 36.23
N GLU A 19 4.94 3.22 36.60
CA GLU A 19 3.89 2.64 35.77
C GLU A 19 2.80 3.66 35.42
N ARG A 20 2.35 4.46 36.41
CA ARG A 20 1.36 5.53 36.14
C ARG A 20 1.90 6.61 35.23
N VAL A 21 3.15 7.03 35.42
CA VAL A 21 3.81 8.01 34.55
C VAL A 21 3.97 7.44 33.15
N PHE A 22 4.40 6.20 33.00
CA PHE A 22 4.54 5.54 31.71
C PHE A 22 3.18 5.40 31.00
N HIS A 23 2.17 4.92 31.70
CA HIS A 23 0.80 4.82 31.16
C HIS A 23 0.25 6.20 30.78
N GLY A 24 0.45 7.22 31.60
CA GLY A 24 0.05 8.60 31.29
C GLY A 24 0.76 9.16 30.06
N ALA A 25 2.07 8.94 29.95
CA ALA A 25 2.87 9.39 28.81
C ALA A 25 2.47 8.69 27.50
N THR A 26 2.25 7.38 27.54
CA THR A 26 1.80 6.62 26.35
C THR A 26 0.38 7.00 25.94
N PHE A 27 -0.53 7.24 26.89
CA PHE A 27 -1.87 7.72 26.60
C PHE A 27 -1.84 9.14 26.01
N ALA A 28 -1.04 10.06 26.57
CA ALA A 28 -0.88 11.40 26.03
C ALA A 28 -0.28 11.40 24.61
N ALA A 29 0.71 10.53 24.35
CA ALA A 29 1.27 10.36 23.00
C ALA A 29 0.22 9.84 22.00
N ALA A 30 -0.59 8.86 22.39
CA ALA A 30 -1.68 8.35 21.56
C ALA A 30 -2.73 9.43 21.25
N LEU A 31 -3.10 10.22 22.27
CA LEU A 31 -4.04 11.33 22.11
C LEU A 31 -3.47 12.43 21.19
N LEU A 32 -2.18 12.73 21.31
CA LEU A 32 -1.48 13.68 20.45
C LEU A 32 -1.53 13.26 18.98
N VAL A 33 -1.22 11.99 18.69
CA VAL A 33 -1.29 11.44 17.33
C VAL A 33 -2.71 11.54 16.77
N LEU A 34 -3.72 11.19 17.58
CA LEU A 34 -5.11 11.30 17.18
C LEU A 34 -5.53 12.76 16.91
N ALA A 35 -5.09 13.69 17.76
CA ALA A 35 -5.36 15.12 17.58
C ALA A 35 -4.68 15.67 16.32
N LEU A 36 -3.43 15.27 16.03
CA LEU A 36 -2.73 15.66 14.79
C LEU A 36 -3.44 15.12 13.56
N LEU A 37 -3.83 13.85 13.54
CA LEU A 37 -4.58 13.26 12.42
C LEU A 37 -5.94 13.96 12.22
N GLY A 38 -6.66 14.23 13.31
CA GLY A 38 -7.91 14.98 13.27
C GLY A 38 -7.70 16.41 12.77
N GLY A 39 -6.64 17.09 13.22
CA GLY A 39 -6.25 18.41 12.76
C GLY A 39 -5.95 18.46 11.27
N VAL A 40 -5.19 17.48 10.75
CA VAL A 40 -4.93 17.35 9.30
C VAL A 40 -6.24 17.13 8.53
N ALA A 41 -7.10 16.21 8.99
CA ALA A 41 -8.38 15.96 8.34
C ALA A 41 -9.27 17.21 8.29
N ILE A 42 -9.38 17.96 9.40
CA ILE A 42 -10.14 19.21 9.46
C ILE A 42 -9.52 20.26 8.53
N SER A 43 -8.20 20.43 8.55
CA SER A 43 -7.50 21.39 7.68
C SER A 43 -7.74 21.08 6.20
N LEU A 44 -7.67 19.80 5.80
CA LEU A 44 -7.99 19.38 4.43
C LEU A 44 -9.44 19.66 4.06
N LEU A 45 -10.40 19.40 4.94
CA LEU A 45 -11.82 19.68 4.68
C LEU A 45 -12.11 21.18 4.56
N VAL A 46 -11.51 21.99 5.43
CA VAL A 46 -11.66 23.47 5.39
C VAL A 46 -11.01 24.02 4.12
N GLY A 47 -9.80 23.60 3.77
CA GLY A 47 -9.11 24.05 2.56
C GLY A 47 -9.75 23.56 1.26
N ALA A 48 -10.42 22.41 1.29
CA ALA A 48 -11.15 21.86 0.15
C ALA A 48 -12.54 22.48 -0.06
N TRP A 49 -13.07 23.18 0.95
CA TRP A 49 -14.44 23.69 0.92
C TRP A 49 -14.76 24.59 -0.29
N PRO A 50 -13.91 25.56 -0.70
CA PRO A 50 -14.18 26.38 -1.87
C PRO A 50 -14.39 25.57 -3.14
N ALA A 51 -13.56 24.52 -3.37
CA ALA A 51 -13.70 23.64 -4.53
C ALA A 51 -15.00 22.83 -4.49
N PHE A 52 -15.33 22.23 -3.34
CA PHE A 52 -16.59 21.48 -3.19
C PHE A 52 -17.82 22.38 -3.28
N ALA A 53 -17.78 23.60 -2.77
CA ALA A 53 -18.87 24.56 -2.87
C ALA A 53 -19.11 25.00 -4.33
N HIS A 54 -18.03 25.20 -5.10
CA HIS A 54 -18.08 25.62 -6.50
C HIS A 54 -18.52 24.50 -7.43
N PHE A 55 -17.84 23.34 -7.37
CA PHE A 55 -18.08 22.22 -8.30
C PHE A 55 -19.12 21.23 -7.82
N LYS A 56 -19.46 21.22 -6.53
CA LYS A 56 -20.40 20.28 -5.90
C LYS A 56 -20.02 18.80 -6.24
N LEU A 57 -21.01 17.97 -6.56
CA LEU A 57 -20.77 16.58 -7.00
C LEU A 57 -20.05 16.48 -8.35
N GLY A 58 -20.08 17.55 -9.15
CA GLY A 58 -19.35 17.63 -10.42
C GLY A 58 -17.83 17.47 -10.24
N PHE A 59 -17.27 17.85 -9.09
CA PHE A 59 -15.86 17.62 -8.81
C PHE A 59 -15.47 16.13 -8.85
N LEU A 60 -16.32 15.25 -8.36
CA LEU A 60 -16.07 13.82 -8.33
C LEU A 60 -16.29 13.11 -9.65
N THR A 61 -17.15 13.68 -10.52
CA THR A 61 -17.60 12.99 -11.75
C THR A 61 -16.99 13.54 -13.02
N ARG A 62 -16.38 14.72 -12.98
CA ARG A 62 -15.74 15.33 -14.14
C ARG A 62 -14.31 14.84 -14.30
N GLU A 63 -13.92 14.60 -15.54
CA GLU A 63 -12.56 14.24 -15.92
C GLU A 63 -11.68 15.47 -16.19
N ILE A 64 -12.30 16.59 -16.57
CA ILE A 64 -11.61 17.80 -17.02
C ILE A 64 -10.78 18.39 -15.89
N TRP A 65 -9.51 18.65 -16.18
CA TRP A 65 -8.58 19.37 -15.33
C TRP A 65 -7.87 20.44 -16.15
N ASN A 66 -8.29 21.69 -16.04
CA ASN A 66 -7.77 22.79 -16.82
C ASN A 66 -7.60 24.06 -15.96
N PRO A 67 -6.34 24.38 -15.58
CA PRO A 67 -6.03 25.55 -14.78
C PRO A 67 -6.33 26.89 -15.48
N VAL A 68 -6.34 26.90 -16.82
CA VAL A 68 -6.58 28.16 -17.59
C VAL A 68 -8.04 28.58 -17.57
N THR A 69 -8.95 27.61 -17.49
CA THR A 69 -10.40 27.86 -17.49
C THR A 69 -11.03 27.60 -16.13
N ASP A 70 -10.23 27.41 -15.08
CA ASP A 70 -10.66 27.09 -13.70
C ASP A 70 -11.66 25.92 -13.63
N GLN A 71 -11.45 24.90 -14.46
CA GLN A 71 -12.27 23.69 -14.47
C GLN A 71 -11.50 22.52 -13.88
N PHE A 72 -11.96 22.02 -12.74
CA PHE A 72 -11.27 20.94 -12.03
C PHE A 72 -12.21 19.79 -11.71
N GLY A 73 -11.71 18.56 -11.95
CA GLY A 73 -12.42 17.32 -11.68
C GLY A 73 -11.47 16.25 -11.16
N ALA A 74 -11.92 15.49 -10.18
CA ALA A 74 -11.11 14.49 -9.48
C ALA A 74 -11.15 13.10 -10.13
N LEU A 75 -12.01 12.87 -11.13
CA LEU A 75 -12.29 11.52 -11.64
C LEU A 75 -11.03 10.82 -12.19
N ALA A 76 -10.24 11.53 -13.02
CA ALA A 76 -9.03 10.95 -13.59
C ALA A 76 -7.94 10.64 -12.53
N PRO A 77 -7.60 11.55 -11.59
CA PRO A 77 -6.66 11.24 -10.51
C PRO A 77 -7.13 10.12 -9.58
N VAL A 78 -8.42 10.07 -9.24
CA VAL A 78 -9.00 8.99 -8.40
C VAL A 78 -8.92 7.65 -9.12
N TYR A 79 -9.34 7.60 -10.38
CA TYR A 79 -9.23 6.39 -11.21
C TYR A 79 -7.78 5.90 -11.28
N GLY A 80 -6.84 6.77 -11.60
CA GLY A 80 -5.43 6.40 -11.69
C GLY A 80 -4.89 5.87 -10.37
N THR A 81 -5.20 6.51 -9.23
CA THR A 81 -4.77 6.05 -7.90
C THR A 81 -5.29 4.63 -7.61
N LEU A 82 -6.57 4.37 -7.85
CA LEU A 82 -7.16 3.07 -7.56
C LEU A 82 -6.63 1.98 -8.50
N VAL A 83 -6.53 2.27 -9.79
CA VAL A 83 -6.07 1.29 -10.80
C VAL A 83 -4.59 0.96 -10.62
N THR A 84 -3.72 1.96 -10.44
CA THR A 84 -2.29 1.70 -10.23
C THR A 84 -2.03 0.91 -8.95
N SER A 85 -2.70 1.26 -7.86
CA SER A 85 -2.56 0.55 -6.59
C SER A 85 -3.09 -0.87 -6.66
N PHE A 86 -4.24 -1.09 -7.30
CA PHE A 86 -4.82 -2.41 -7.49
C PHE A 86 -3.90 -3.31 -8.33
N LEU A 87 -3.42 -2.83 -9.48
CA LEU A 87 -2.52 -3.58 -10.35
C LEU A 87 -1.18 -3.86 -9.66
N ALA A 88 -0.65 -2.89 -8.92
CA ALA A 88 0.58 -3.09 -8.16
C ALA A 88 0.43 -4.21 -7.13
N LEU A 89 -0.67 -4.25 -6.39
CA LEU A 89 -0.93 -5.31 -5.42
C LEU A 89 -1.21 -6.66 -6.06
N LEU A 90 -1.89 -6.68 -7.21
CA LEU A 90 -2.12 -7.92 -7.96
C LEU A 90 -0.80 -8.62 -8.32
N LEU A 91 0.24 -7.83 -8.60
CA LEU A 91 1.59 -8.34 -8.86
C LEU A 91 2.37 -8.58 -7.57
N ALA A 92 2.29 -7.68 -6.61
CA ALA A 92 3.09 -7.71 -5.40
C ALA A 92 2.69 -8.83 -4.44
N ILE A 93 1.39 -9.10 -4.27
CA ILE A 93 0.91 -10.11 -3.30
C ILE A 93 1.46 -11.51 -3.58
N PRO A 94 1.30 -12.08 -4.79
CA PRO A 94 1.78 -13.43 -5.05
C PRO A 94 3.30 -13.54 -4.97
N LEU A 95 4.03 -12.52 -5.42
CA LEU A 95 5.49 -12.50 -5.33
C LEU A 95 5.96 -12.40 -3.87
N SER A 96 5.37 -11.52 -3.09
CA SER A 96 5.69 -11.35 -1.65
C SER A 96 5.39 -12.62 -0.86
N PHE A 97 4.26 -13.26 -1.14
CA PHE A 97 3.89 -14.54 -0.54
C PHE A 97 4.91 -15.63 -0.88
N GLY A 98 5.30 -15.76 -2.16
CA GLY A 98 6.31 -16.71 -2.59
C GLY A 98 7.68 -16.46 -1.94
N ILE A 99 8.10 -15.20 -1.86
CA ILE A 99 9.35 -14.80 -1.18
C ILE A 99 9.30 -15.16 0.31
N ALA A 100 8.21 -14.86 0.99
CA ALA A 100 8.05 -15.15 2.41
C ALA A 100 8.10 -16.66 2.68
N ILE A 101 7.33 -17.47 1.93
CA ILE A 101 7.39 -18.94 2.03
C ILE A 101 8.79 -19.47 1.76
N PHE A 102 9.43 -19.00 0.70
CA PHE A 102 10.79 -19.44 0.38
C PHE A 102 11.73 -19.20 1.55
N LEU A 103 11.69 -18.01 2.14
CA LEU A 103 12.59 -17.65 3.24
C LEU A 103 12.29 -18.39 4.55
N THR A 104 11.02 -18.67 4.86
CA THR A 104 10.65 -19.32 6.12
C THR A 104 10.76 -20.83 6.04
N GLU A 105 10.26 -21.45 4.96
CA GLU A 105 10.07 -22.90 4.90
C GLU A 105 11.10 -23.62 4.00
N LEU A 106 11.59 -22.97 2.93
CA LEU A 106 12.36 -23.66 1.89
C LEU A 106 13.86 -23.31 1.88
N ALA A 107 14.21 -22.07 2.25
CA ALA A 107 15.58 -21.59 2.13
C ALA A 107 16.51 -22.29 3.12
N PRO A 108 17.74 -22.67 2.72
CA PRO A 108 18.75 -23.15 3.64
C PRO A 108 19.16 -22.05 4.62
N VAL A 109 19.58 -22.44 5.83
CA VAL A 109 19.86 -21.53 6.96
C VAL A 109 20.86 -20.42 6.58
N TRP A 110 21.87 -20.75 5.77
CA TRP A 110 22.88 -19.78 5.34
C TRP A 110 22.32 -18.68 4.41
N LEU A 111 21.21 -18.94 3.72
CA LEU A 111 20.59 -18.01 2.77
C LEU A 111 19.48 -17.17 3.40
N LYS A 112 18.79 -17.69 4.41
CA LYS A 112 17.66 -16.99 5.08
C LYS A 112 18.03 -15.59 5.54
N ARG A 113 19.14 -15.48 6.29
CA ARG A 113 19.57 -14.20 6.87
C ARG A 113 20.02 -13.17 5.84
N PRO A 114 20.95 -13.46 4.90
CA PRO A 114 21.41 -12.46 3.94
C PRO A 114 20.31 -12.01 2.97
N VAL A 115 19.42 -12.90 2.52
CA VAL A 115 18.32 -12.52 1.65
C VAL A 115 17.27 -11.71 2.42
N GLY A 116 16.96 -12.08 3.67
CA GLY A 116 16.07 -11.29 4.52
C GLY A 116 16.57 -9.87 4.72
N VAL A 117 17.85 -9.69 5.07
CA VAL A 117 18.47 -8.36 5.20
C VAL A 117 18.44 -7.60 3.86
N ALA A 118 18.71 -8.26 2.75
CA ALA A 118 18.66 -7.62 1.42
C ALA A 118 17.26 -7.08 1.10
N ILE A 119 16.20 -7.82 1.45
CA ILE A 119 14.80 -7.39 1.28
C ILE A 119 14.49 -6.20 2.18
N GLU A 120 14.93 -6.22 3.43
CA GLU A 120 14.76 -5.11 4.36
C GLU A 120 15.47 -3.85 3.87
N LEU A 121 16.68 -3.97 3.32
CA LEU A 121 17.41 -2.86 2.71
C LEU A 121 16.68 -2.30 1.49
N LEU A 122 16.08 -3.15 0.64
CA LEU A 122 15.25 -2.68 -0.48
C LEU A 122 14.01 -1.91 0.00
N ALA A 123 13.38 -2.33 1.10
CA ALA A 123 12.27 -1.59 1.70
C ALA A 123 12.66 -0.20 2.22
N ALA A 124 13.93 0.00 2.59
CA ALA A 124 14.46 1.27 3.08
C ALA A 124 14.89 2.24 1.97
N VAL A 125 14.93 1.80 0.70
CA VAL A 125 15.31 2.67 -0.43
C VAL A 125 14.27 3.77 -0.62
N PRO A 126 14.68 5.07 -0.73
CA PRO A 126 13.76 6.16 -1.01
C PRO A 126 12.96 5.95 -2.30
N SER A 127 11.65 6.21 -2.27
CA SER A 127 10.75 5.95 -3.41
C SER A 127 11.13 6.71 -4.68
N ILE A 128 11.74 7.89 -4.55
CA ILE A 128 12.24 8.68 -5.68
C ILE A 128 13.27 7.91 -6.52
N ILE A 129 14.11 7.06 -5.89
CA ILE A 129 15.10 6.24 -6.60
C ILE A 129 14.40 5.23 -7.49
N TYR A 130 13.34 4.58 -7.00
CA TYR A 130 12.52 3.68 -7.81
C TYR A 130 11.85 4.41 -8.99
N GLY A 131 11.40 5.66 -8.78
CA GLY A 131 10.81 6.49 -9.84
C GLY A 131 11.82 6.84 -10.93
N ILE A 132 13.01 7.32 -10.56
CA ILE A 132 14.09 7.67 -11.50
C ILE A 132 14.56 6.41 -12.25
N TRP A 133 14.82 5.30 -11.54
CA TRP A 133 15.18 4.03 -12.16
C TRP A 133 14.06 3.53 -13.09
N GLY A 134 12.81 3.66 -12.66
CA GLY A 134 11.64 3.32 -13.45
C GLY A 134 11.57 4.09 -14.76
N LEU A 135 11.84 5.39 -14.73
CA LEU A 135 11.81 6.25 -15.91
C LEU A 135 12.95 5.96 -16.89
N PHE A 136 14.20 5.85 -16.39
CA PHE A 136 15.36 5.76 -17.26
C PHE A 136 15.76 4.34 -17.65
N VAL A 137 15.33 3.33 -16.86
CA VAL A 137 15.70 1.93 -17.11
C VAL A 137 14.47 1.09 -17.47
N LEU A 138 13.45 1.07 -16.60
CA LEU A 138 12.30 0.18 -16.78
C LEU A 138 11.41 0.65 -17.94
N ALA A 139 11.08 1.93 -18.04
CA ALA A 139 10.20 2.46 -19.08
C ALA A 139 10.75 2.21 -20.51
N PRO A 140 12.03 2.44 -20.83
CA PRO A 140 12.60 2.06 -22.13
C PRO A 140 12.57 0.56 -22.41
N VAL A 141 12.78 -0.30 -21.39
CA VAL A 141 12.70 -1.75 -21.55
C VAL A 141 11.26 -2.18 -21.84
N LEU A 142 10.29 -1.65 -21.09
CA LEU A 142 8.88 -1.93 -21.31
C LEU A 142 8.44 -1.45 -22.70
N GLN A 143 8.86 -0.25 -23.11
CA GLN A 143 8.54 0.33 -24.41
C GLN A 143 9.02 -0.52 -25.59
N ARG A 144 10.25 -1.04 -25.50
CA ARG A 144 10.89 -1.74 -26.62
C ARG A 144 10.53 -3.22 -26.70
N HIS A 145 10.29 -3.87 -25.57
CA HIS A 145 10.17 -5.33 -25.52
C HIS A 145 8.82 -5.80 -25.00
N VAL A 146 8.33 -5.23 -23.89
CA VAL A 146 7.15 -5.76 -23.20
C VAL A 146 5.84 -5.21 -23.78
N GLN A 147 5.76 -3.89 -23.99
CA GLN A 147 4.53 -3.27 -24.49
C GLN A 147 4.17 -3.72 -25.92
N PRO A 148 5.11 -3.80 -26.90
CA PRO A 148 4.81 -4.37 -28.21
C PRO A 148 4.30 -5.81 -28.12
N TRP A 149 4.95 -6.64 -27.32
CA TRP A 149 4.52 -8.02 -27.10
C TRP A 149 3.11 -8.11 -26.50
N LEU A 150 2.78 -7.27 -25.50
CA LEU A 150 1.43 -7.20 -24.91
C LEU A 150 0.39 -6.73 -25.94
N ILE A 151 0.74 -5.77 -26.80
CA ILE A 151 -0.14 -5.26 -27.85
C ILE A 151 -0.44 -6.36 -28.88
N ASP A 152 0.58 -7.07 -29.33
CA ASP A 152 0.45 -8.10 -30.37
C ASP A 152 -0.33 -9.34 -29.85
N TRP A 153 -0.11 -9.75 -28.61
CA TRP A 153 -0.71 -10.96 -28.05
C TRP A 153 -2.05 -10.73 -27.36
N LEU A 154 -2.18 -9.67 -26.58
CA LEU A 154 -3.39 -9.38 -25.81
C LEU A 154 -4.32 -8.41 -26.50
N GLY A 155 -3.79 -7.52 -27.36
CA GLY A 155 -4.57 -6.53 -28.10
C GLY A 155 -5.71 -7.09 -28.95
N PRO A 156 -5.54 -8.26 -29.63
CA PRO A 156 -6.61 -8.88 -30.40
C PRO A 156 -7.74 -9.50 -29.58
N LEU A 157 -7.56 -9.72 -28.27
CA LEU A 157 -8.55 -10.39 -27.43
C LEU A 157 -9.80 -9.52 -27.21
N PRO A 158 -11.02 -10.06 -27.33
CA PRO A 158 -12.26 -9.27 -27.43
C PRO A 158 -12.63 -8.52 -26.14
N LEU A 159 -12.23 -8.97 -24.96
CA LEU A 159 -12.57 -8.35 -23.67
C LEU A 159 -11.44 -7.50 -23.10
N ILE A 160 -10.23 -8.06 -23.05
CA ILE A 160 -9.07 -7.44 -22.41
C ILE A 160 -8.18 -6.67 -23.38
N GLY A 161 -8.36 -6.87 -24.67
CA GLY A 161 -7.53 -6.24 -25.71
C GLY A 161 -7.52 -4.71 -25.61
N ARG A 162 -8.66 -4.09 -25.27
CA ARG A 162 -8.74 -2.63 -25.11
C ARG A 162 -7.78 -2.08 -24.03
N LEU A 163 -7.42 -2.90 -23.04
CA LEU A 163 -6.47 -2.51 -21.99
C LEU A 163 -5.02 -2.43 -22.50
N PHE A 164 -4.71 -3.07 -23.64
CA PHE A 164 -3.36 -3.17 -24.21
C PHE A 164 -3.27 -2.58 -25.62
N GLN A 165 -4.24 -1.77 -26.04
CA GLN A 165 -4.23 -1.08 -27.33
C GLN A 165 -3.60 0.31 -27.21
N GLY A 166 -2.94 0.75 -28.28
CA GLY A 166 -2.33 2.08 -28.40
C GLY A 166 -0.83 2.02 -28.62
N PRO A 167 -0.17 3.16 -28.77
CA PRO A 167 1.28 3.21 -28.95
C PRO A 167 2.04 2.85 -27.68
N PRO A 168 3.20 2.18 -27.81
CA PRO A 168 4.05 1.83 -26.69
C PRO A 168 4.83 3.06 -26.17
N TYR A 169 4.25 3.79 -25.25
CA TYR A 169 4.87 5.01 -24.69
C TYR A 169 6.03 4.73 -23.74
N GLY A 170 6.10 3.53 -23.18
CA GLY A 170 7.03 3.21 -22.09
C GLY A 170 6.55 3.72 -20.73
N ILE A 171 6.12 4.98 -20.62
CA ILE A 171 5.48 5.57 -19.45
C ILE A 171 3.96 5.37 -19.50
N GLY A 172 3.31 5.31 -18.34
CA GLY A 172 1.86 5.15 -18.23
C GLY A 172 1.43 4.38 -17.00
N VAL A 173 0.13 4.07 -16.92
CA VAL A 173 -0.49 3.39 -15.76
C VAL A 173 0.17 2.03 -15.49
N LEU A 174 0.44 1.24 -16.53
CA LEU A 174 1.07 -0.07 -16.39
C LEU A 174 2.49 0.03 -15.80
N THR A 175 3.32 0.93 -16.35
CA THR A 175 4.69 1.14 -15.87
C THR A 175 4.71 1.64 -14.43
N ALA A 176 3.82 2.56 -14.09
CA ALA A 176 3.64 3.04 -12.72
C ALA A 176 3.26 1.90 -11.78
N SER A 177 2.36 1.01 -12.21
CA SER A 177 1.96 -0.17 -11.43
C SER A 177 3.10 -1.15 -11.21
N PHE A 178 3.97 -1.38 -12.20
CA PHE A 178 5.17 -2.21 -12.06
C PHE A 178 6.18 -1.62 -11.07
N VAL A 179 6.49 -0.34 -11.19
CA VAL A 179 7.42 0.36 -10.27
C VAL A 179 6.87 0.30 -8.85
N LEU A 180 5.58 0.58 -8.69
CA LEU A 180 4.89 0.52 -7.40
C LEU A 180 4.90 -0.90 -6.81
N ALA A 181 4.67 -1.94 -7.64
CA ALA A 181 4.74 -3.33 -7.22
C ALA A 181 6.14 -3.69 -6.68
N ILE A 182 7.20 -3.36 -7.44
CA ILE A 182 8.59 -3.62 -7.04
C ILE A 182 8.91 -2.95 -5.69
N MET A 183 8.41 -1.75 -5.46
CA MET A 183 8.63 -1.00 -4.22
C MET A 183 7.86 -1.59 -3.04
N VAL A 184 6.67 -2.14 -3.28
CA VAL A 184 5.79 -2.67 -2.20
C VAL A 184 6.13 -4.12 -1.85
N ILE A 185 6.69 -4.91 -2.78
CA ILE A 185 7.07 -6.30 -2.56
C ILE A 185 7.97 -6.49 -1.32
N PRO A 186 9.08 -5.76 -1.13
CA PRO A 186 9.93 -5.93 0.04
C PRO A 186 9.18 -5.71 1.36
N PHE A 187 8.30 -4.72 1.37
CA PHE A 187 7.51 -4.38 2.54
C PHE A 187 6.50 -5.47 2.90
N ILE A 188 5.72 -5.95 1.93
CA ILE A 188 4.73 -7.02 2.16
C ILE A 188 5.44 -8.33 2.52
N SER A 189 6.53 -8.67 1.83
CA SER A 189 7.25 -9.93 2.08
C SER A 189 7.90 -9.96 3.47
N ALA A 190 8.41 -8.84 3.97
CA ALA A 190 8.94 -8.74 5.33
C ALA A 190 7.85 -9.01 6.37
N VAL A 191 6.70 -8.34 6.26
CA VAL A 191 5.57 -8.57 7.17
C VAL A 191 5.06 -10.01 7.08
N MET A 192 4.92 -10.57 5.88
CA MET A 192 4.48 -11.96 5.72
C MET A 192 5.47 -12.96 6.32
N ARG A 193 6.78 -12.73 6.14
CA ARG A 193 7.83 -13.56 6.77
C ARG A 193 7.70 -13.55 8.29
N ASP A 194 7.62 -12.36 8.89
CA ASP A 194 7.50 -12.22 10.34
C ASP A 194 6.25 -12.94 10.88
N VAL A 195 5.15 -12.86 10.13
CA VAL A 195 3.91 -13.57 10.47
C VAL A 195 4.06 -15.09 10.33
N PHE A 196 4.74 -15.61 9.30
CA PHE A 196 4.97 -17.05 9.13
C PHE A 196 5.89 -17.63 10.21
N GLU A 197 6.84 -16.83 10.70
CA GLU A 197 7.72 -17.21 11.81
C GLU A 197 6.98 -17.34 13.17
N THR A 198 5.75 -16.80 13.29
CA THR A 198 4.94 -16.97 14.50
C THR A 198 4.31 -18.35 14.65
N VAL A 199 4.31 -19.17 13.58
CA VAL A 199 3.75 -20.53 13.63
C VAL A 199 4.62 -21.41 14.52
N PRO A 200 4.07 -22.01 15.62
CA PRO A 200 4.83 -22.90 16.47
C PRO A 200 5.41 -24.11 15.73
N ASP A 201 6.69 -24.41 15.95
CA ASP A 201 7.36 -25.53 15.29
C ASP A 201 6.66 -26.86 15.55
N VAL A 202 6.09 -27.05 16.75
CA VAL A 202 5.32 -28.25 17.11
C VAL A 202 4.16 -28.53 16.15
N LEU A 203 3.51 -27.50 15.60
CA LEU A 203 2.43 -27.67 14.64
C LEU A 203 2.97 -28.16 13.29
N LYS A 204 4.10 -27.61 12.84
CA LYS A 204 4.77 -28.02 11.60
C LYS A 204 5.32 -29.45 11.72
N GLU A 205 6.01 -29.74 12.82
CA GLU A 205 6.55 -31.08 13.13
C GLU A 205 5.46 -32.14 13.23
N SER A 206 4.31 -31.81 13.82
CA SER A 206 3.15 -32.71 13.88
C SER A 206 2.63 -33.04 12.48
N GLY A 207 2.56 -32.06 11.58
CA GLY A 207 2.20 -32.28 10.17
C GLY A 207 3.18 -33.24 9.47
N TYR A 208 4.49 -32.99 9.62
CA TYR A 208 5.51 -33.88 9.07
C TYR A 208 5.48 -35.28 9.71
N GLY A 209 5.23 -35.40 11.00
CA GLY A 209 5.09 -36.67 11.71
C GLY A 209 3.90 -37.52 11.21
N LEU A 210 2.86 -36.90 10.69
CA LEU A 210 1.73 -37.56 10.02
C LEU A 210 2.01 -37.90 8.54
N GLY A 211 3.20 -37.59 8.03
CA GLY A 211 3.62 -37.90 6.65
C GLY A 211 3.26 -36.82 5.63
N ALA A 212 2.86 -35.61 6.09
CA ALA A 212 2.57 -34.51 5.17
C ALA A 212 3.85 -34.00 4.47
N THR A 213 3.71 -33.63 3.21
CA THR A 213 4.75 -32.95 2.44
C THR A 213 4.90 -31.50 2.89
N THR A 214 6.03 -30.86 2.58
CA THR A 214 6.24 -29.42 2.88
C THR A 214 5.14 -28.54 2.29
N TRP A 215 4.66 -28.86 1.09
CA TRP A 215 3.55 -28.16 0.44
C TRP A 215 2.25 -28.27 1.25
N GLU A 216 1.93 -29.45 1.74
CA GLU A 216 0.74 -29.68 2.56
C GLU A 216 0.84 -28.96 3.92
N VAL A 217 2.00 -28.99 4.56
CA VAL A 217 2.24 -28.25 5.81
C VAL A 217 2.07 -26.74 5.59
N ILE A 218 2.57 -26.18 4.49
CA ILE A 218 2.37 -24.76 4.16
C ILE A 218 0.88 -24.44 4.03
N TRP A 219 0.14 -25.20 3.23
CA TRP A 219 -1.25 -24.89 2.92
C TRP A 219 -2.25 -25.28 4.01
N GLN A 220 -1.96 -26.31 4.80
CA GLN A 220 -2.89 -26.83 5.82
C GLN A 220 -2.56 -26.35 7.23
N VAL A 221 -1.32 -25.92 7.49
CA VAL A 221 -0.87 -25.47 8.82
C VAL A 221 -0.48 -23.98 8.78
N VAL A 222 0.54 -23.61 7.98
CA VAL A 222 1.10 -22.26 8.02
C VAL A 222 0.10 -21.21 7.55
N VAL A 223 -0.48 -21.38 6.36
CA VAL A 223 -1.40 -20.40 5.77
C VAL A 223 -2.68 -20.21 6.59
N PRO A 224 -3.39 -21.26 7.05
CA PRO A 224 -4.57 -21.09 7.88
C PRO A 224 -4.27 -20.42 9.22
N TYR A 225 -3.14 -20.79 9.85
CA TYR A 225 -2.73 -20.19 11.13
C TYR A 225 -2.42 -18.69 11.00
N THR A 226 -1.79 -18.29 9.91
CA THR A 226 -1.26 -16.94 9.70
C THR A 226 -2.15 -16.03 8.86
N ARG A 227 -3.30 -16.50 8.39
CA ARG A 227 -4.14 -15.80 7.40
C ARG A 227 -4.48 -14.35 7.80
N ASN A 228 -4.76 -14.11 9.08
CA ASN A 228 -5.13 -12.77 9.56
C ASN A 228 -3.94 -11.81 9.49
N GLY A 229 -2.75 -12.29 9.86
CA GLY A 229 -1.50 -11.53 9.74
C GLY A 229 -1.12 -11.26 8.28
N MET A 230 -1.30 -12.24 7.39
CA MET A 230 -1.08 -12.07 5.95
C MET A 230 -1.98 -10.97 5.35
N ILE A 231 -3.28 -11.01 5.67
CA ILE A 231 -4.22 -9.97 5.23
C ILE A 231 -3.79 -8.61 5.82
N GLY A 232 -3.36 -8.57 7.09
CA GLY A 232 -2.78 -7.36 7.70
C GLY A 232 -1.60 -6.80 6.91
N GLY A 233 -0.65 -7.66 6.51
CA GLY A 233 0.49 -7.28 5.67
C GLY A 233 0.08 -6.71 4.31
N VAL A 234 -0.90 -7.33 3.65
CA VAL A 234 -1.46 -6.83 2.38
C VAL A 234 -2.12 -5.47 2.57
N MET A 235 -2.87 -5.26 3.67
CA MET A 235 -3.54 -3.98 3.95
C MET A 235 -2.54 -2.86 4.23
N LEU A 236 -1.45 -3.15 4.93
CA LEU A 236 -0.35 -2.20 5.11
C LEU A 236 0.30 -1.85 3.78
N GLY A 237 0.55 -2.85 2.91
CA GLY A 237 1.03 -2.63 1.54
C GLY A 237 0.08 -1.78 0.69
N LEU A 238 -1.23 -2.01 0.80
CA LEU A 238 -2.25 -1.22 0.11
C LEU A 238 -2.25 0.24 0.58
N GLY A 239 -2.18 0.48 1.89
CA GLY A 239 -2.07 1.84 2.43
C GLY A 239 -0.86 2.59 1.88
N ARG A 240 0.30 1.91 1.80
CA ARG A 240 1.51 2.44 1.19
C ARG A 240 1.33 2.71 -0.31
N ALA A 241 0.73 1.79 -1.05
CA ALA A 241 0.51 1.92 -2.50
C ALA A 241 -0.42 3.10 -2.84
N LEU A 242 -1.51 3.29 -2.10
CA LEU A 242 -2.46 4.40 -2.31
C LEU A 242 -1.83 5.77 -2.07
N GLY A 243 -0.90 5.87 -1.10
CA GLY A 243 -0.23 7.13 -0.75
C GLY A 243 1.07 7.40 -1.50
N GLU A 244 1.49 6.50 -2.41
CA GLU A 244 2.79 6.67 -3.09
C GLU A 244 2.75 7.86 -4.05
N THR A 245 3.76 8.71 -3.92
CA THR A 245 3.84 9.96 -4.67
C THR A 245 4.99 9.93 -5.66
N MET A 246 6.24 9.89 -5.16
CA MET A 246 7.43 10.17 -5.97
C MET A 246 7.71 9.09 -7.01
N ALA A 247 7.63 7.81 -6.65
CA ALA A 247 7.90 6.74 -7.59
C ALA A 247 6.92 6.76 -8.78
N VAL A 248 5.65 7.02 -8.52
CA VAL A 248 4.59 7.04 -9.53
C VAL A 248 4.67 8.29 -10.41
N THR A 249 4.92 9.47 -9.83
CA THR A 249 4.98 10.75 -10.55
C THR A 249 5.95 10.72 -11.73
N PHE A 250 7.10 10.06 -11.58
CA PHE A 250 8.11 9.99 -12.65
C PHE A 250 7.70 9.14 -13.85
N VAL A 251 6.81 8.16 -13.67
CA VAL A 251 6.57 7.12 -14.69
C VAL A 251 5.13 7.04 -15.19
N ILE A 252 4.18 7.75 -14.55
CA ILE A 252 2.76 7.67 -14.92
C ILE A 252 2.40 8.54 -16.11
N GLY A 253 3.17 9.62 -16.39
CA GLY A 253 3.01 10.49 -17.54
C GLY A 253 2.11 11.70 -17.33
N ASN A 254 1.53 11.89 -16.14
CA ASN A 254 0.82 13.10 -15.68
C ASN A 254 -0.29 13.63 -16.61
N ALA A 255 -1.06 12.74 -17.23
CA ALA A 255 -2.18 13.10 -18.09
C ALA A 255 -3.50 12.99 -17.32
N HIS A 256 -4.22 14.10 -17.18
CA HIS A 256 -5.55 14.15 -16.55
C HIS A 256 -6.64 13.64 -17.50
N ARG A 257 -6.56 12.35 -17.83
CA ARG A 257 -7.55 11.68 -18.67
C ARG A 257 -7.69 10.21 -18.32
N ILE A 258 -8.86 9.68 -18.51
CA ILE A 258 -9.15 8.26 -18.35
C ILE A 258 -9.03 7.59 -19.70
N GLY A 259 -7.97 6.80 -19.87
CA GLY A 259 -7.79 5.95 -21.05
C GLY A 259 -8.35 4.55 -20.81
N SER A 260 -8.88 3.92 -21.83
CA SER A 260 -9.21 2.48 -21.79
C SER A 260 -7.97 1.60 -21.74
N SER A 261 -6.81 2.12 -22.13
CA SER A 261 -5.55 1.40 -22.20
C SER A 261 -4.67 1.68 -20.98
N LEU A 262 -4.14 0.63 -20.38
CA LEU A 262 -3.15 0.68 -19.30
C LEU A 262 -1.77 1.17 -19.76
N LEU A 263 -1.52 1.13 -21.08
CA LEU A 263 -0.29 1.64 -21.70
C LEU A 263 -0.29 3.16 -21.82
N ALA A 264 -1.48 3.77 -21.75
CA ALA A 264 -1.62 5.21 -21.88
C ALA A 264 -1.11 5.96 -20.64
N PRO A 265 -0.57 7.18 -20.82
CA PRO A 265 -0.30 8.09 -19.72
C PRO A 265 -1.57 8.42 -18.94
N GLY A 266 -1.43 8.51 -17.63
CA GLY A 266 -2.47 8.88 -16.69
C GLY A 266 -1.94 9.77 -15.59
N THR A 267 -2.70 9.94 -14.51
CA THR A 267 -2.24 10.63 -13.30
C THR A 267 -2.83 9.95 -12.06
N THR A 268 -2.21 10.18 -10.89
CA THR A 268 -2.76 9.81 -9.59
C THR A 268 -3.01 11.08 -8.76
N ILE A 269 -3.78 10.96 -7.69
CA ILE A 269 -4.02 12.09 -6.78
C ILE A 269 -2.68 12.64 -6.26
N SER A 270 -1.82 11.78 -5.75
CA SER A 270 -0.53 12.19 -5.19
C SER A 270 0.40 12.80 -6.24
N ALA A 271 0.39 12.25 -7.48
CA ALA A 271 1.19 12.77 -8.58
C ALA A 271 0.70 14.15 -9.04
N ALA A 272 -0.62 14.35 -9.17
CA ALA A 272 -1.21 15.64 -9.51
C ALA A 272 -0.84 16.72 -8.46
N ILE A 273 -1.00 16.41 -7.17
CA ILE A 273 -0.62 17.34 -6.10
C ILE A 273 0.89 17.66 -6.17
N ALA A 274 1.75 16.65 -6.31
CA ALA A 274 3.20 16.84 -6.33
C ALA A 274 3.69 17.70 -7.50
N ASN A 275 3.05 17.57 -8.66
CA ASN A 275 3.45 18.31 -9.85
C ASN A 275 2.91 19.74 -9.87
N GLU A 276 1.71 19.98 -9.34
CA GLU A 276 0.97 21.21 -9.61
C GLU A 276 0.85 22.12 -8.39
N PHE A 277 1.03 21.62 -7.15
CA PHE A 277 0.80 22.39 -5.95
C PHE A 277 1.71 23.64 -5.83
N ALA A 278 2.97 23.51 -6.26
CA ALA A 278 3.93 24.61 -6.22
C ALA A 278 3.65 25.69 -7.28
N GLU A 279 2.95 25.34 -8.35
CA GLU A 279 2.61 26.23 -9.48
C GLU A 279 1.19 26.75 -9.40
N ALA A 280 0.39 26.26 -8.46
CA ALA A 280 -1.02 26.63 -8.34
C ALA A 280 -1.19 28.10 -7.94
N VAL A 281 -1.81 28.87 -8.82
CA VAL A 281 -2.13 30.27 -8.62
C VAL A 281 -3.65 30.44 -8.52
N GLY A 282 -4.12 31.15 -7.49
CA GLY A 282 -5.54 31.39 -7.25
C GLY A 282 -6.18 30.40 -6.27
N ASP A 283 -7.23 30.89 -5.59
CA ASP A 283 -7.86 30.16 -4.49
C ASP A 283 -8.56 28.88 -4.95
N LEU A 284 -9.18 28.90 -6.14
CA LEU A 284 -9.94 27.76 -6.65
C LEU A 284 -9.05 26.61 -7.08
N TYR A 285 -7.89 26.92 -7.72
CA TYR A 285 -6.92 25.90 -8.11
C TYR A 285 -6.28 25.25 -6.88
N THR A 286 -5.76 26.06 -5.96
CA THR A 286 -5.16 25.55 -4.72
C THR A 286 -6.16 24.73 -3.91
N SER A 287 -7.40 25.21 -3.76
CA SER A 287 -8.45 24.50 -3.04
C SER A 287 -8.84 23.18 -3.75
N SER A 288 -8.77 23.11 -5.09
CA SER A 288 -9.02 21.87 -5.84
C SER A 288 -7.93 20.82 -5.61
N LEU A 289 -6.66 21.22 -5.51
CA LEU A 289 -5.57 20.32 -5.14
C LEU A 289 -5.70 19.84 -3.68
N ILE A 290 -6.09 20.73 -2.76
CA ILE A 290 -6.39 20.33 -1.37
C ILE A 290 -7.58 19.36 -1.33
N ALA A 291 -8.60 19.58 -2.18
CA ALA A 291 -9.74 18.68 -2.30
C ALA A 291 -9.34 17.29 -2.81
N LEU A 292 -8.38 17.17 -3.75
CA LEU A 292 -7.78 15.90 -4.10
C LEU A 292 -7.11 15.22 -2.90
N GLY A 293 -6.37 15.97 -2.08
CA GLY A 293 -5.77 15.47 -0.84
C GLY A 293 -6.81 14.97 0.17
N ALA A 294 -7.92 15.70 0.34
CA ALA A 294 -9.03 15.28 1.18
C ALA A 294 -9.69 13.98 0.66
N LEU A 295 -9.84 13.85 -0.66
CA LEU A 295 -10.33 12.62 -1.28
C LEU A 295 -9.39 11.44 -1.08
N LEU A 296 -8.09 11.65 -1.24
CA LEU A 296 -7.10 10.59 -0.99
C LEU A 296 -7.15 10.12 0.47
N PHE A 297 -7.24 11.06 1.41
CA PHE A 297 -7.40 10.74 2.83
C PHE A 297 -8.68 9.92 3.08
N LEU A 298 -9.80 10.32 2.50
CA LEU A 298 -11.08 9.62 2.63
C LEU A 298 -11.04 8.22 2.00
N ILE A 299 -10.47 8.08 0.79
CA ILE A 299 -10.32 6.79 0.09
C ILE A 299 -9.45 5.85 0.94
N THR A 300 -8.28 6.31 1.35
CA THR A 300 -7.35 5.50 2.15
C THR A 300 -7.96 5.08 3.47
N PHE A 301 -8.61 6.01 4.18
CA PHE A 301 -9.31 5.72 5.42
C PHE A 301 -10.42 4.68 5.22
N THR A 302 -11.27 4.86 4.20
CA THR A 302 -12.38 3.96 3.91
C THR A 302 -11.90 2.56 3.54
N VAL A 303 -10.88 2.47 2.70
CA VAL A 303 -10.32 1.18 2.27
C VAL A 303 -9.69 0.43 3.45
N ILE A 304 -8.88 1.11 4.27
CA ILE A 304 -8.23 0.50 5.44
C ILE A 304 -9.29 0.13 6.50
N ALA A 305 -10.28 1.00 6.74
CA ALA A 305 -11.36 0.71 7.67
C ALA A 305 -12.20 -0.50 7.23
N ALA A 306 -12.56 -0.57 5.95
CA ALA A 306 -13.30 -1.71 5.38
C ALA A 306 -12.51 -3.02 5.51
N ALA A 307 -11.22 -2.98 5.22
CA ALA A 307 -10.31 -4.11 5.37
C ALA A 307 -10.22 -4.58 6.83
N ARG A 308 -10.09 -3.66 7.78
CA ARG A 308 -10.05 -3.98 9.21
C ARG A 308 -11.37 -4.56 9.72
N LEU A 309 -12.51 -4.03 9.27
CA LEU A 309 -13.82 -4.58 9.60
C LEU A 309 -14.00 -6.00 9.07
N MET A 310 -13.51 -6.27 7.84
CA MET A 310 -13.52 -7.62 7.27
C MET A 310 -12.69 -8.60 8.13
N LEU A 311 -11.50 -8.20 8.57
CA LEU A 311 -10.67 -9.01 9.48
C LEU A 311 -11.39 -9.33 10.79
N LEU A 312 -11.98 -8.32 11.45
CA LEU A 312 -12.72 -8.51 12.69
C LEU A 312 -13.92 -9.46 12.52
N GLN A 313 -14.58 -9.44 11.37
CA GLN A 313 -15.67 -10.37 11.07
C GLN A 313 -15.16 -11.81 10.89
N LEU A 314 -14.00 -12.00 10.25
CA LEU A 314 -13.38 -13.31 10.08
C LEU A 314 -12.93 -13.90 11.42
N GLU A 315 -12.37 -13.11 12.31
CA GLU A 315 -11.99 -13.51 13.67
C GLU A 315 -13.20 -13.95 14.51
N ARG A 316 -14.27 -13.15 14.49
CA ARG A 316 -15.51 -13.51 15.19
C ARG A 316 -16.12 -14.82 14.70
N LYS A 317 -16.12 -15.07 13.39
CA LYS A 317 -16.60 -16.34 12.82
C LYS A 317 -15.72 -17.52 13.20
N ALA A 318 -14.40 -17.34 13.28
CA ALA A 318 -13.48 -18.39 13.71
C ALA A 318 -13.74 -18.80 15.18
N LEU A 319 -13.99 -17.82 16.06
CA LEU A 319 -14.30 -18.05 17.48
C LEU A 319 -15.69 -18.66 17.70
N SER A 320 -16.65 -18.45 16.80
CA SER A 320 -18.00 -19.03 16.92
C SER A 320 -18.11 -20.48 16.44
N ASN A 321 -17.07 -20.99 15.77
CA ASN A 321 -17.04 -22.36 15.24
C ASN A 321 -16.18 -23.31 16.11
N VAL A 322 -15.67 -22.82 17.25
CA VAL A 322 -15.00 -23.60 18.30
C VAL A 322 -15.91 -23.70 19.51
#